data_bc587b3501cff38556678c4f163f9ab6
#
_entry.id   bc587b3501cff38556678c4f163f9ab6
#
_cell.length_a   1.000
_cell.length_b   1.000
_cell.length_c   1.000
_cell.angle_alpha   90.00
_cell.angle_beta   90.00
_cell.angle_gamma   90.00
#
_symmetry.space_group_name_H-M   'P 1'
#
loop_
_entity.id
_entity.type
_entity.pdbx_description
1 polymer ?
#
loop_
_entity_poly.entity_id
_entity_poly.type
_entity_poly.pdbx_seq_one_letter_code
_entity_poly.pdbx_strand_id
1 'polypeptide(L)'
;SNKTMMDLNVFSTLSKDAKIQFTELKYFGYSKMLISSDFRTTDTLTVVRTQWDSSLADSLVGIRVDSLKLWLKSELDVENLEMIGK
;
A
#
# COMPACT_ATOMS: atom_id res chain seq x y z
N SER A 1 12.75 0.20 16.85
CA SER A 1 11.59 -0.32 16.18
C SER A 1 12.01 -1.20 15.00
N ASN A 2 11.18 -2.14 14.66
CA ASN A 2 11.48 -3.17 13.68
C ASN A 2 10.77 -2.89 12.34
N LYS A 3 10.85 -1.65 11.88
CA LYS A 3 10.28 -1.32 10.58
C LYS A 3 11.00 -2.07 9.48
N THR A 4 10.22 -2.70 8.62
CA THR A 4 10.75 -3.44 7.48
C THR A 4 11.36 -2.46 6.47
N MET A 5 12.64 -2.68 6.16
CA MET A 5 13.28 -1.96 5.07
C MET A 5 12.82 -2.57 3.75
N MET A 6 12.26 -1.75 2.87
CA MET A 6 11.78 -2.22 1.58
C MET A 6 12.95 -2.42 0.62
N ASP A 7 13.09 -3.63 0.13
CA ASP A 7 14.00 -3.99 -0.95
C ASP A 7 13.25 -4.88 -1.95
N LEU A 8 13.93 -5.32 -3.00
CA LEU A 8 13.29 -6.12 -4.04
C LEU A 8 12.73 -7.44 -3.51
N ASN A 9 13.43 -8.09 -2.60
CA ASN A 9 12.98 -9.36 -2.03
C ASN A 9 11.77 -9.17 -1.12
N VAL A 10 11.81 -8.16 -0.27
CA VAL A 10 10.70 -7.83 0.63
C VAL A 10 9.47 -7.45 -0.20
N PHE A 11 9.65 -6.61 -1.22
CA PHE A 11 8.56 -6.21 -2.09
C PHE A 11 7.97 -7.41 -2.84
N SER A 12 8.82 -8.29 -3.37
CA SER A 12 8.36 -9.49 -4.08
C SER A 12 7.46 -10.35 -3.18
N THR A 13 7.88 -10.59 -1.94
CA THR A 13 7.10 -11.37 -0.98
C THR A 13 5.79 -10.66 -0.64
N LEU A 14 5.86 -9.37 -0.33
CA LEU A 14 4.69 -8.57 0.03
C LEU A 14 3.66 -8.55 -1.10
N SER A 15 4.10 -8.33 -2.33
CA SER A 15 3.20 -8.26 -3.49
C SER A 15 2.52 -9.60 -3.77
N LYS A 16 3.26 -10.70 -3.63
CA LYS A 16 2.69 -12.05 -3.79
C LYS A 16 1.67 -12.35 -2.72
N ASP A 17 1.96 -12.00 -1.47
CA ASP A 17 1.03 -12.20 -0.35
C ASP A 17 -0.24 -11.34 -0.54
N ALA A 18 -0.07 -10.10 -0.99
CA ALA A 18 -1.20 -9.23 -1.31
C ALA A 18 -2.11 -9.86 -2.37
N LYS A 19 -1.51 -10.39 -3.44
CA LYS A 19 -2.26 -11.03 -4.52
C LYS A 19 -3.01 -12.28 -4.05
N ILE A 20 -2.42 -13.05 -3.15
CA ILE A 20 -3.07 -14.24 -2.59
C ILE A 20 -4.33 -13.85 -1.81
N GLN A 21 -4.24 -12.79 -0.99
CA GLN A 21 -5.36 -12.34 -0.18
C GLN A 21 -6.41 -11.55 -0.98
N PHE A 22 -5.96 -10.82 -1.99
CA PHE A 22 -6.81 -9.94 -2.78
C PHE A 22 -6.72 -10.36 -4.24
N THR A 23 -7.47 -11.39 -4.60
CA THR A 23 -7.37 -12.03 -5.91
C THR A 23 -7.73 -11.11 -7.07
N GLU A 24 -8.57 -10.09 -6.84
CA GLU A 24 -8.95 -9.11 -7.86
C GLU A 24 -7.91 -7.99 -8.05
N LEU A 25 -6.85 -7.99 -7.25
CA LEU A 25 -5.76 -7.02 -7.38
C LEU A 25 -4.97 -7.30 -8.66
N LYS A 26 -4.79 -6.27 -9.51
CA LYS A 26 -4.11 -6.38 -10.80
C LYS A 26 -2.78 -5.65 -10.85
N TYR A 27 -2.57 -4.69 -9.97
CA TYR A 27 -1.36 -3.90 -9.92
C TYR A 27 -1.09 -3.50 -8.47
N PHE A 28 0.16 -3.57 -8.07
CA PHE A 28 0.57 -3.23 -6.72
C PHE A 28 1.91 -2.50 -6.79
N GLY A 29 1.92 -1.24 -6.40
CA GLY A 29 3.12 -0.42 -6.38
C GLY A 29 3.36 0.16 -5.00
N TYR A 30 4.62 0.39 -4.66
CA TYR A 30 5.04 0.91 -3.36
C TYR A 30 6.08 1.99 -3.54
N SER A 31 5.95 3.06 -2.77
CA SER A 31 6.99 4.07 -2.67
C SER A 31 6.99 4.73 -1.31
N LYS A 32 8.14 5.30 -0.93
CA LYS A 32 8.27 6.23 0.19
C LYS A 32 8.40 7.63 -0.37
N MET A 33 7.56 8.53 0.14
CA MET A 33 7.58 9.93 -0.27
C MET A 33 8.07 10.78 0.89
N LEU A 34 9.05 11.63 0.64
CA LEU A 34 9.44 12.66 1.60
C LEU A 34 8.46 13.82 1.46
N ILE A 35 7.92 14.27 2.58
CA ILE A 35 6.94 15.35 2.60
C ILE A 35 7.35 16.42 3.62
N SER A 36 6.97 17.65 3.34
CA SER A 36 7.09 18.76 4.27
C SER A 36 5.92 19.71 4.06
N SER A 37 5.20 19.99 5.12
CA SER A 37 4.07 20.94 5.07
C SER A 37 4.47 22.33 5.59
N ASP A 38 5.48 22.42 6.42
CA ASP A 38 5.97 23.67 7.00
C ASP A 38 7.28 24.15 6.37
N PHE A 39 7.86 23.35 5.45
CA PHE A 39 9.13 23.60 4.78
C PHE A 39 10.32 23.72 5.74
N ARG A 40 10.21 23.16 6.93
CA ARG A 40 11.26 23.10 7.95
C ARG A 40 11.56 21.68 8.38
N THR A 41 10.50 20.89 8.59
CA THR A 41 10.63 19.50 9.02
C THR A 41 10.26 18.59 7.86
N THR A 42 10.89 17.41 7.84
CA THR A 42 10.64 16.39 6.84
C THR A 42 10.03 15.18 7.50
N ASP A 43 8.98 14.67 6.87
CA ASP A 43 8.32 13.44 7.24
C ASP A 43 8.37 12.46 6.09
N THR A 44 7.96 11.23 6.33
CA THR A 44 7.84 10.23 5.27
C THR A 44 6.40 9.74 5.20
N LEU A 45 5.96 9.50 3.96
CA LEU A 45 4.66 8.92 3.68
C LEU A 45 4.86 7.66 2.86
N THR A 46 4.30 6.55 3.32
CA THR A 46 4.24 5.34 2.51
C THR A 46 3.06 5.45 1.56
N VAL A 47 3.32 5.27 0.28
CA VAL A 47 2.29 5.37 -0.76
C VAL A 47 2.20 4.02 -1.47
N VAL A 48 0.99 3.51 -1.57
CA VAL A 48 0.71 2.25 -2.28
C VAL A 48 -0.29 2.54 -3.39
N ARG A 49 0.09 2.13 -4.60
CA ARG A 49 -0.74 2.29 -5.78
C ARG A 49 -1.30 0.94 -6.19
N THR A 50 -2.61 0.90 -6.43
CA THR A 50 -3.29 -0.34 -6.81
C THR A 50 -4.13 -0.13 -8.06
N GLN A 51 -4.35 -1.23 -8.78
CA GLN A 51 -5.40 -1.33 -9.80
C GLN A 51 -6.13 -2.65 -9.55
N TRP A 52 -7.42 -2.64 -9.78
CA TRP A 52 -8.28 -3.79 -9.52
C TRP A 52 -8.93 -4.27 -10.81
N ASP A 53 -9.36 -5.52 -10.80
CA ASP A 53 -10.06 -6.10 -11.92
C ASP A 53 -11.26 -5.21 -12.29
N SER A 54 -11.41 -4.94 -13.59
CA SER A 54 -12.45 -4.03 -14.09
C SER A 54 -13.87 -4.55 -13.88
N SER A 55 -14.02 -5.86 -13.66
CA SER A 55 -15.32 -6.46 -13.34
C SER A 55 -15.77 -6.21 -11.92
N LEU A 56 -14.88 -5.77 -11.03
CA LEU A 56 -15.22 -5.51 -9.65
C LEU A 56 -15.95 -4.17 -9.51
N ALA A 57 -17.14 -4.20 -8.90
CA ALA A 57 -17.93 -2.99 -8.69
C ALA A 57 -17.17 -1.97 -7.82
N ASP A 58 -17.35 -0.68 -8.08
CA ASP A 58 -16.65 0.40 -7.37
C ASP A 58 -16.83 0.32 -5.86
N SER A 59 -18.03 -0.05 -5.39
CA SER A 59 -18.30 -0.21 -3.95
C SER A 59 -17.44 -1.31 -3.34
N LEU A 60 -17.22 -2.40 -4.07
CA LEU A 60 -16.37 -3.49 -3.62
C LEU A 60 -14.89 -3.11 -3.69
N VAL A 61 -14.49 -2.35 -4.70
CA VAL A 61 -13.12 -1.81 -4.77
C VAL A 61 -12.79 -1.02 -3.51
N GLY A 62 -13.70 -0.13 -3.09
CA GLY A 62 -13.52 0.65 -1.86
C GLY A 62 -13.30 -0.23 -0.64
N ILE A 63 -14.10 -1.27 -0.49
CA ILE A 63 -13.99 -2.23 0.63
C ILE A 63 -12.64 -2.96 0.57
N ARG A 64 -12.23 -3.42 -0.62
CA ARG A 64 -10.95 -4.11 -0.81
C ARG A 64 -9.77 -3.20 -0.49
N VAL A 65 -9.83 -1.95 -0.95
CA VAL A 65 -8.77 -0.96 -0.68
C VAL A 65 -8.63 -0.72 0.83
N ASP A 66 -9.73 -0.56 1.54
CA ASP A 66 -9.70 -0.36 2.99
C ASP A 66 -9.10 -1.57 3.71
N SER A 67 -9.49 -2.77 3.30
CA SER A 67 -8.95 -4.01 3.88
C SER A 67 -7.45 -4.16 3.60
N LEU A 68 -7.04 -3.89 2.37
CA LEU A 68 -5.63 -3.95 1.98
C LEU A 68 -4.81 -2.92 2.76
N LYS A 69 -5.33 -1.72 2.94
CA LYS A 69 -4.65 -0.68 3.72
C LYS A 69 -4.39 -1.12 5.16
N LEU A 70 -5.40 -1.70 5.81
CA LEU A 70 -5.25 -2.20 7.18
C LEU A 70 -4.21 -3.30 7.26
N TRP A 71 -4.25 -4.23 6.33
CA TRP A 71 -3.28 -5.32 6.27
C TRP A 71 -1.86 -4.79 6.07
N LEU A 72 -1.68 -3.85 5.15
CA LEU A 72 -0.37 -3.25 4.88
C LEU A 72 0.18 -2.48 6.07
N LYS A 73 -0.65 -1.73 6.77
CA LYS A 73 -0.21 -1.02 7.97
C LYS A 73 0.36 -1.97 9.01
N SER A 74 -0.27 -3.12 9.18
CA SER A 74 0.19 -4.16 10.11
C SER A 74 1.46 -4.82 9.61
N GLU A 75 1.49 -5.23 8.34
CA GLU A 75 2.64 -5.92 7.76
C GLU A 75 3.91 -5.05 7.72
N LEU A 76 3.75 -3.77 7.43
CA LEU A 76 4.87 -2.83 7.28
C LEU A 76 5.19 -2.06 8.56
N ASP A 77 4.35 -2.19 9.59
CA ASP A 77 4.48 -1.43 10.84
C ASP A 77 4.58 0.07 10.55
N VAL A 78 3.68 0.58 9.73
CA VAL A 78 3.60 2.01 9.39
C VAL A 78 2.22 2.56 9.75
N GLU A 79 2.19 3.81 10.21
CA GLU A 79 0.93 4.49 10.54
C GLU A 79 0.43 5.34 9.37
N ASN A 80 1.36 6.02 8.70
CA ASN A 80 1.02 6.92 7.60
C ASN A 80 1.13 6.17 6.27
N LEU A 81 -0.01 5.75 5.77
CA LEU A 81 -0.13 5.03 4.51
C LEU A 81 -1.23 5.65 3.67
N GLU A 82 -0.90 6.02 2.45
CA GLU A 82 -1.86 6.52 1.48
C GLU A 82 -2.04 5.52 0.35
N MET A 83 -3.31 5.20 0.07
CA MET A 83 -3.68 4.33 -1.04
C MET A 83 -4.13 5.18 -2.20
N ILE A 84 -3.60 4.93 -3.40
CA ILE A 84 -3.98 5.63 -4.63
C ILE A 84 -4.32 4.64 -5.73
N GLY A 85 -5.14 5.08 -6.67
CA GLY A 85 -5.55 4.29 -7.83
C GLY A 85 -6.85 3.53 -7.60
N LYS A 86 -7.20 2.75 -8.58
CA LYS A 86 -8.44 1.97 -8.59
C LYS A 86 -8.22 0.50 -8.88
#